data_22442b9face87c4e08d3dc6799a5e58f
#
_entry.id   22442b9face87c4e08d3dc6799a5e58f
#
_cell.length_a   1.000
_cell.length_b   1.000
_cell.length_c   1.000
_cell.angle_alpha   90.00
_cell.angle_beta   90.00
_cell.angle_gamma   90.00
#
_symmetry.space_group_name_H-M   'P 1'
#
loop_
_entity.id
_entity.type
_entity.pdbx_description
1 polymer ?
#
loop_
_entity_poly.entity_id
_entity_poly.type
_entity_poly.pdbx_seq_one_letter_code
_entity_poly.pdbx_strand_id
1 'polypeptide(L)'
;MDLDLRKLRYFVAVAEHRHFGRAAQELFLAQPVLSRQIRAFEQELGSQLFTRTTRSVELTPAGRQLYEEARRITTVVDAALRRVQEVERGEQRLVVAFSPGLHVSDAIRTFTASHPKVEIDVFPLRWWEQDAPLRDGRAHVGYLRRPFDDAGLHTVPIGHETKVACLPVTHPLAGRRTLTSSDLDGEPILDVRTRRTSSLEEKFELIASGQGIALVPVSVAGSYSRPDLVYLPVTDALPVETCLAAPESSTAGPVRDFLAIATAVLRRSAGDAEKKKKEATRYAPSSFKITNSPLPMGDRELR
;
A
#
# COMPACT_ATOMS: atom_id res chain seq x y z
N MET A 1 -32.64 -3.45 -13.94
CA MET A 1 -31.65 -4.41 -14.51
C MET A 1 -31.14 -5.22 -13.35
N ASP A 2 -31.33 -6.53 -13.38
CA ASP A 2 -30.78 -7.44 -12.35
C ASP A 2 -29.41 -7.90 -12.78
N LEU A 3 -28.38 -7.60 -11.98
CA LEU A 3 -27.00 -7.99 -12.25
C LEU A 3 -26.75 -9.41 -11.73
N ASP A 4 -26.52 -10.38 -12.62
CA ASP A 4 -26.12 -11.75 -12.24
C ASP A 4 -24.64 -11.76 -11.82
N LEU A 5 -24.39 -11.96 -10.52
CA LEU A 5 -23.04 -12.07 -9.94
C LEU A 5 -22.20 -13.19 -10.58
N ARG A 6 -22.83 -14.24 -11.07
CA ARG A 6 -22.15 -15.34 -11.76
C ARG A 6 -21.59 -14.88 -13.10
N LYS A 7 -22.39 -14.12 -13.88
CA LYS A 7 -21.92 -13.53 -15.16
C LYS A 7 -20.79 -12.50 -14.91
N LEU A 8 -20.90 -11.77 -13.82
CA LEU A 8 -19.85 -10.83 -13.40
C LEU A 8 -18.53 -11.54 -13.09
N ARG A 9 -18.57 -12.67 -12.36
CA ARG A 9 -17.38 -13.52 -12.12
C ARG A 9 -16.80 -14.10 -13.40
N TYR A 10 -17.65 -14.54 -14.32
CA TYR A 10 -17.21 -15.04 -15.63
C TYR A 10 -16.49 -13.96 -16.42
N PHE A 11 -17.03 -12.74 -16.40
CA PHE A 11 -16.42 -11.60 -17.05
C PHE A 11 -15.04 -11.27 -16.45
N VAL A 12 -14.93 -11.22 -15.11
CA VAL A 12 -13.66 -10.97 -14.41
C VAL A 12 -12.61 -12.02 -14.78
N ALA A 13 -12.95 -13.31 -14.75
CA ALA A 13 -12.02 -14.38 -15.10
C ALA A 13 -11.52 -14.26 -16.55
N VAL A 14 -12.40 -13.96 -17.52
CA VAL A 14 -11.98 -13.75 -18.92
C VAL A 14 -11.06 -12.53 -19.04
N ALA A 15 -11.33 -11.46 -18.30
CA ALA A 15 -10.53 -10.24 -18.31
C ALA A 15 -9.11 -10.46 -17.75
N GLU A 16 -8.99 -11.24 -16.67
CA GLU A 16 -7.72 -11.58 -16.03
C GLU A 16 -6.86 -12.50 -16.90
N HIS A 17 -7.45 -13.55 -17.43
CA HIS A 17 -6.72 -14.50 -18.28
C HIS A 17 -6.46 -14.00 -19.69
N ARG A 18 -7.21 -13.01 -20.18
CA ARG A 18 -7.20 -12.54 -21.57
C ARG A 18 -7.33 -13.71 -22.57
N HIS A 19 -7.97 -14.79 -22.14
CA HIS A 19 -8.11 -16.02 -22.91
C HIS A 19 -9.30 -16.86 -22.44
N PHE A 20 -10.31 -17.04 -23.27
CA PHE A 20 -11.53 -17.77 -22.93
C PHE A 20 -11.29 -19.22 -22.48
N GLY A 21 -10.34 -19.92 -23.11
CA GLY A 21 -10.03 -21.32 -22.75
C GLY A 21 -9.44 -21.43 -21.34
N ARG A 22 -8.50 -20.55 -20.95
CA ARG A 22 -7.90 -20.53 -19.61
C ARG A 22 -8.94 -20.13 -18.55
N ALA A 23 -9.73 -19.11 -18.82
CA ALA A 23 -10.79 -18.69 -17.92
C ALA A 23 -11.84 -19.81 -17.73
N ALA A 24 -12.19 -20.53 -18.80
CA ALA A 24 -13.13 -21.65 -18.72
C ALA A 24 -12.57 -22.82 -17.88
N GLN A 25 -11.28 -23.11 -17.98
CA GLN A 25 -10.61 -24.12 -17.15
C GLN A 25 -10.66 -23.75 -15.66
N GLU A 26 -10.33 -22.51 -15.31
CA GLU A 26 -10.41 -22.01 -13.92
C GLU A 26 -11.83 -22.10 -13.36
N LEU A 27 -12.82 -21.75 -14.19
CA LEU A 27 -14.24 -21.78 -13.81
C LEU A 27 -14.88 -23.17 -13.88
N PHE A 28 -14.12 -24.21 -14.25
CA PHE A 28 -14.63 -25.58 -14.48
C PHE A 28 -15.79 -25.62 -15.48
N LEU A 29 -15.70 -24.82 -16.55
CA LEU A 29 -16.71 -24.74 -17.60
C LEU A 29 -16.14 -25.15 -18.98
N ALA A 30 -17.02 -25.58 -19.87
CA ALA A 30 -16.65 -25.67 -21.27
C ALA A 30 -16.53 -24.28 -21.90
N GLN A 31 -15.47 -24.03 -22.67
CA GLN A 31 -15.24 -22.74 -23.33
C GLN A 31 -16.45 -22.20 -24.13
N PRO A 32 -17.20 -23.03 -24.91
CA PRO A 32 -18.38 -22.55 -25.62
C PRO A 32 -19.49 -22.03 -24.70
N VAL A 33 -19.61 -22.65 -23.50
CA VAL A 33 -20.58 -22.18 -22.46
C VAL A 33 -20.19 -20.81 -21.95
N LEU A 34 -18.93 -20.64 -21.54
CA LEU A 34 -18.42 -19.36 -21.06
C LEU A 34 -18.57 -18.25 -22.14
N SER A 35 -18.23 -18.57 -23.39
CA SER A 35 -18.36 -17.62 -24.49
C SER A 35 -19.82 -17.18 -24.73
N ARG A 36 -20.79 -18.09 -24.60
CA ARG A 36 -22.22 -17.76 -24.69
C ARG A 36 -22.68 -16.90 -23.52
N GLN A 37 -22.24 -17.22 -22.29
CA GLN A 37 -22.58 -16.43 -21.10
C GLN A 37 -22.05 -14.99 -21.18
N ILE A 38 -20.83 -14.80 -21.66
CA ILE A 38 -20.27 -13.47 -21.86
C ILE A 38 -21.03 -12.70 -22.94
N ARG A 39 -21.39 -13.34 -24.06
CA ARG A 39 -22.19 -12.66 -25.09
C ARG A 39 -23.58 -12.26 -24.58
N ALA A 40 -24.24 -13.14 -23.82
CA ALA A 40 -25.52 -12.79 -23.19
C ALA A 40 -25.38 -11.62 -22.22
N PHE A 41 -24.29 -11.57 -21.45
CA PHE A 41 -24.00 -10.47 -20.53
C PHE A 41 -23.74 -9.15 -21.28
N GLU A 42 -22.97 -9.17 -22.36
CA GLU A 42 -22.77 -8.02 -23.27
C GLU A 42 -24.08 -7.49 -23.85
N GLN A 43 -24.99 -8.40 -24.23
CA GLN A 43 -26.32 -8.06 -24.74
C GLN A 43 -27.23 -7.43 -23.68
N GLU A 44 -27.24 -7.98 -22.46
CA GLU A 44 -27.99 -7.43 -21.33
C GLU A 44 -27.52 -6.02 -20.95
N LEU A 45 -26.21 -5.77 -21.03
CA LEU A 45 -25.62 -4.46 -20.77
C LEU A 45 -25.73 -3.48 -21.96
N GLY A 46 -26.08 -3.98 -23.14
CA GLY A 46 -26.10 -3.19 -24.36
C GLY A 46 -24.71 -2.67 -24.80
N SER A 47 -23.63 -3.30 -24.33
CA SER A 47 -22.26 -2.87 -24.56
C SER A 47 -21.31 -4.04 -24.75
N GLN A 48 -20.43 -3.96 -25.75
CA GLN A 48 -19.34 -4.93 -25.87
C GLN A 48 -18.27 -4.66 -24.81
N LEU A 49 -17.87 -5.70 -24.09
CA LEU A 49 -16.87 -5.65 -23.04
C LEU A 49 -15.50 -6.10 -23.53
N PHE A 50 -15.47 -6.95 -24.55
CA PHE A 50 -14.25 -7.49 -25.15
C PHE A 50 -14.14 -7.19 -26.65
N THR A 51 -12.96 -6.76 -27.06
CA THR A 51 -12.52 -6.83 -28.46
C THR A 51 -11.87 -8.19 -28.65
N ARG A 52 -12.37 -8.97 -29.63
CA ARG A 52 -11.93 -10.33 -29.90
C ARG A 52 -11.26 -10.37 -31.27
N THR A 53 -10.01 -10.80 -31.31
CA THR A 53 -9.32 -11.17 -32.53
C THR A 53 -8.98 -12.67 -32.48
N THR A 54 -8.50 -13.23 -33.58
CA THR A 54 -8.03 -14.61 -33.62
C THR A 54 -6.83 -14.89 -32.71
N ARG A 55 -6.14 -13.82 -32.23
CA ARG A 55 -4.90 -13.92 -31.46
C ARG A 55 -4.99 -13.31 -30.05
N SER A 56 -5.98 -12.46 -29.78
CA SER A 56 -6.06 -11.73 -28.49
C SER A 56 -7.49 -11.48 -28.06
N VAL A 57 -7.68 -11.39 -26.76
CA VAL A 57 -8.89 -10.93 -26.08
C VAL A 57 -8.51 -9.74 -25.23
N GLU A 58 -9.06 -8.58 -25.56
CA GLU A 58 -8.75 -7.32 -24.88
C GLU A 58 -10.04 -6.63 -24.40
N LEU A 59 -9.94 -5.91 -23.29
CA LEU A 59 -11.06 -5.13 -22.77
C LEU A 59 -11.32 -3.89 -23.64
N THR A 60 -12.57 -3.64 -23.97
CA THR A 60 -13.01 -2.36 -24.50
C THR A 60 -12.91 -1.25 -23.44
N PRO A 61 -13.09 0.04 -23.76
CA PRO A 61 -13.21 1.09 -22.74
C PRO A 61 -14.31 0.79 -21.71
N ALA A 62 -15.49 0.34 -22.14
CA ALA A 62 -16.59 -0.08 -21.27
C ALA A 62 -16.21 -1.32 -20.44
N GLY A 63 -15.52 -2.29 -21.05
CA GLY A 63 -15.00 -3.46 -20.36
C GLY A 63 -13.99 -3.09 -19.26
N ARG A 64 -13.09 -2.16 -19.49
CA ARG A 64 -12.15 -1.68 -18.45
C ARG A 64 -12.87 -1.05 -17.26
N GLN A 65 -13.85 -0.18 -17.55
CA GLN A 65 -14.64 0.42 -16.48
C GLN A 65 -15.39 -0.63 -15.67
N LEU A 66 -16.08 -1.55 -16.35
CA LEU A 66 -16.80 -2.61 -15.66
C LEU A 66 -15.86 -3.55 -14.89
N TYR A 67 -14.65 -3.81 -15.39
CA TYR A 67 -13.70 -4.69 -14.72
C TYR A 67 -13.28 -4.14 -13.34
N GLU A 68 -13.02 -2.85 -13.24
CA GLU A 68 -12.68 -2.21 -11.95
C GLU A 68 -13.84 -2.34 -10.95
N GLU A 69 -15.08 -2.07 -11.39
CA GLU A 69 -16.26 -2.19 -10.54
C GLU A 69 -16.61 -3.66 -10.21
N ALA A 70 -16.51 -4.54 -11.19
CA ALA A 70 -16.79 -5.97 -11.01
C ALA A 70 -15.88 -6.61 -9.95
N ARG A 71 -14.59 -6.28 -9.95
CA ARG A 71 -13.64 -6.75 -8.94
C ARG A 71 -14.03 -6.29 -7.53
N ARG A 72 -14.46 -5.05 -7.37
CA ARG A 72 -14.94 -4.51 -6.09
C ARG A 72 -16.17 -5.27 -5.61
N ILE A 73 -17.18 -5.41 -6.48
CA ILE A 73 -18.43 -6.11 -6.15
C ILE A 73 -18.17 -7.56 -5.74
N THR A 74 -17.41 -8.32 -6.53
CA THR A 74 -17.12 -9.73 -6.21
C THR A 74 -16.37 -9.85 -4.90
N THR A 75 -15.41 -8.96 -4.62
CA THR A 75 -14.66 -8.94 -3.35
C THR A 75 -15.57 -8.69 -2.14
N VAL A 76 -16.51 -7.73 -2.25
CA VAL A 76 -17.48 -7.44 -1.18
C VAL A 76 -18.39 -8.65 -0.91
N VAL A 77 -18.88 -9.28 -1.97
CA VAL A 77 -19.73 -10.48 -1.86
C VAL A 77 -18.96 -11.63 -1.18
N ASP A 78 -17.73 -11.90 -1.61
CA ASP A 78 -16.91 -12.95 -1.02
C ASP A 78 -16.56 -12.68 0.44
N ALA A 79 -16.33 -11.41 0.81
CA ALA A 79 -16.14 -11.00 2.20
C ALA A 79 -17.41 -11.20 3.04
N ALA A 80 -18.58 -10.88 2.49
CA ALA A 80 -19.86 -11.11 3.17
C ALA A 80 -20.12 -12.60 3.43
N LEU A 81 -19.90 -13.44 2.43
CA LEU A 81 -20.07 -14.89 2.56
C LEU A 81 -19.08 -15.50 3.57
N ARG A 82 -17.82 -15.07 3.57
CA ARG A 82 -16.85 -15.50 4.60
C ARG A 82 -17.32 -15.15 6.01
N ARG A 83 -17.78 -13.91 6.25
CA ARG A 83 -18.29 -13.49 7.58
C ARG A 83 -19.44 -14.34 8.08
N VAL A 84 -20.35 -14.76 7.18
CA VAL A 84 -21.43 -15.70 7.56
C VAL A 84 -20.85 -17.04 8.01
N GLN A 85 -19.88 -17.59 7.27
CA GLN A 85 -19.22 -18.85 7.64
C GLN A 85 -18.42 -18.77 8.94
N GLU A 86 -17.75 -17.62 9.21
CA GLU A 86 -17.00 -17.38 10.45
C GLU A 86 -17.94 -17.39 11.67
N VAL A 87 -19.10 -16.75 11.55
CA VAL A 87 -20.14 -16.78 12.61
C VAL A 87 -20.65 -18.19 12.88
N GLU A 88 -20.93 -18.96 11.84
CA GLU A 88 -21.39 -20.37 11.97
C GLU A 88 -20.37 -21.27 12.64
N ARG A 89 -19.07 -21.05 12.39
CA ARG A 89 -17.97 -21.83 12.99
C ARG A 89 -17.57 -21.36 14.37
N GLY A 90 -18.12 -20.22 14.85
CA GLY A 90 -17.70 -19.57 16.10
C GLY A 90 -16.23 -19.07 16.05
N GLU A 91 -15.65 -18.99 14.86
CA GLU A 91 -14.29 -18.49 14.65
C GLU A 91 -14.29 -16.97 14.74
N GLN A 92 -13.44 -16.44 15.62
CA GLN A 92 -13.21 -15.00 15.69
C GLN A 92 -11.95 -14.68 14.88
N ARG A 93 -12.14 -13.96 13.79
CA ARG A 93 -11.05 -13.54 12.90
C ARG A 93 -10.94 -12.04 12.86
N LEU A 94 -9.71 -11.53 12.96
CA LEU A 94 -9.39 -10.12 12.81
C LEU A 94 -8.45 -9.92 11.64
N VAL A 95 -8.88 -9.17 10.64
CA VAL A 95 -8.06 -8.84 9.47
C VAL A 95 -7.56 -7.41 9.57
N VAL A 96 -6.24 -7.24 9.56
CA VAL A 96 -5.57 -5.93 9.67
C VAL A 96 -4.88 -5.61 8.36
N ALA A 97 -5.30 -4.53 7.72
CA ALA A 97 -4.64 -3.98 6.55
C ALA A 97 -3.68 -2.85 6.96
N PHE A 98 -2.55 -2.72 6.28
CA PHE A 98 -1.58 -1.68 6.63
C PHE A 98 -0.95 -1.03 5.41
N SER A 99 -0.81 0.28 5.45
CA SER A 99 -0.05 1.02 4.44
C SER A 99 1.43 0.65 4.51
N PRO A 100 2.11 0.47 3.36
CA PRO A 100 3.51 0.10 3.31
C PRO A 100 4.39 1.00 4.18
N GLY A 101 5.29 0.38 4.94
CA GLY A 101 6.16 1.07 5.90
C GLY A 101 5.57 1.29 7.30
N LEU A 102 4.25 1.17 7.48
CA LEU A 102 3.66 1.18 8.83
C LEU A 102 3.79 -0.20 9.47
N HIS A 103 4.28 -0.23 10.72
CA HIS A 103 4.54 -1.47 11.45
C HIS A 103 3.36 -1.83 12.34
N VAL A 104 2.86 -3.06 12.20
CA VAL A 104 1.70 -3.58 12.93
C VAL A 104 2.07 -4.69 13.93
N SER A 105 3.30 -5.21 13.86
CA SER A 105 3.74 -6.42 14.56
C SER A 105 3.63 -6.33 16.08
N ASP A 106 3.93 -5.17 16.69
CA ASP A 106 3.89 -5.01 18.14
C ASP A 106 2.44 -5.00 18.67
N ALA A 107 1.53 -4.38 17.93
CA ALA A 107 0.11 -4.39 18.24
C ALA A 107 -0.46 -5.81 18.11
N ILE A 108 -0.11 -6.52 17.05
CA ILE A 108 -0.53 -7.91 16.82
C ILE A 108 -0.03 -8.80 17.96
N ARG A 109 1.24 -8.74 18.32
CA ARG A 109 1.82 -9.53 19.41
C ARG A 109 1.11 -9.29 20.74
N THR A 110 0.85 -8.01 21.05
CA THR A 110 0.15 -7.64 22.27
C THR A 110 -1.30 -8.13 22.26
N PHE A 111 -1.97 -8.00 21.13
CA PHE A 111 -3.35 -8.47 20.99
C PHE A 111 -3.47 -9.99 21.07
N THR A 112 -2.63 -10.74 20.36
CA THR A 112 -2.65 -12.20 20.35
C THR A 112 -2.41 -12.78 21.76
N ALA A 113 -1.55 -12.14 22.55
CA ALA A 113 -1.30 -12.55 23.94
C ALA A 113 -2.57 -12.44 24.82
N SER A 114 -3.44 -11.45 24.57
CA SER A 114 -4.68 -11.24 25.33
C SER A 114 -5.91 -11.91 24.70
N HIS A 115 -5.85 -12.24 23.41
CA HIS A 115 -6.95 -12.82 22.63
C HIS A 115 -6.51 -14.09 21.87
N PRO A 116 -6.09 -15.16 22.58
CA PRO A 116 -5.47 -16.35 21.94
C PRO A 116 -6.46 -17.16 21.04
N LYS A 117 -7.76 -16.89 21.14
CA LYS A 117 -8.78 -17.55 20.32
C LYS A 117 -9.12 -16.78 19.02
N VAL A 118 -8.58 -15.56 18.85
CA VAL A 118 -8.81 -14.75 17.67
C VAL A 118 -7.70 -14.99 16.66
N GLU A 119 -8.05 -15.49 15.49
CA GLU A 119 -7.11 -15.60 14.38
C GLU A 119 -6.83 -14.22 13.78
N ILE A 120 -5.57 -13.89 13.55
CA ILE A 120 -5.18 -12.60 12.93
C ILE A 120 -4.58 -12.85 11.57
N ASP A 121 -5.15 -12.17 10.57
CA ASP A 121 -4.55 -12.01 9.26
C ASP A 121 -4.09 -10.59 9.01
N VAL A 122 -3.03 -10.49 8.22
CA VAL A 122 -2.48 -9.19 7.83
C VAL A 122 -2.19 -9.14 6.34
N PHE A 123 -2.43 -8.00 5.72
CA PHE A 123 -1.96 -7.77 4.36
C PHE A 123 -1.59 -6.30 4.10
N PRO A 124 -0.59 -6.06 3.24
CA PRO A 124 -0.21 -4.72 2.85
C PRO A 124 -1.26 -4.13 1.91
N LEU A 125 -1.62 -2.87 2.15
CA LEU A 125 -2.43 -2.08 1.24
C LEU A 125 -1.63 -1.72 0.00
N ARG A 126 -2.28 -1.69 -1.13
CA ARG A 126 -1.75 -0.98 -2.28
C ARG A 126 -1.74 0.52 -1.96
N TRP A 127 -0.72 1.21 -2.38
CA TRP A 127 -0.51 2.61 -2.01
C TRP A 127 -1.63 3.58 -2.49
N TRP A 128 -2.48 3.16 -3.44
CA TRP A 128 -3.67 3.89 -3.89
C TRP A 128 -4.98 3.37 -3.31
N GLU A 129 -4.96 2.28 -2.52
CA GLU A 129 -6.14 1.59 -2.01
C GLU A 129 -6.16 1.71 -0.47
N GLN A 130 -6.39 2.95 0.03
CA GLN A 130 -6.29 3.20 1.47
C GLN A 130 -7.49 2.63 2.24
N ASP A 131 -8.69 3.13 2.00
CA ASP A 131 -9.91 2.84 2.75
C ASP A 131 -10.76 1.72 2.12
N ALA A 132 -10.57 1.41 0.84
CA ALA A 132 -11.38 0.43 0.12
C ALA A 132 -11.48 -0.94 0.84
N PRO A 133 -10.41 -1.54 1.40
CA PRO A 133 -10.53 -2.81 2.11
C PRO A 133 -11.38 -2.78 3.37
N LEU A 134 -11.51 -1.63 4.02
CA LEU A 134 -12.42 -1.46 5.15
C LEU A 134 -13.87 -1.39 4.68
N ARG A 135 -14.13 -0.67 3.60
CA ARG A 135 -15.46 -0.48 3.04
C ARG A 135 -16.02 -1.76 2.40
N ASP A 136 -15.18 -2.51 1.72
CA ASP A 136 -15.57 -3.77 1.07
C ASP A 136 -15.48 -5.00 2.00
N GLY A 137 -15.07 -4.80 3.26
CA GLY A 137 -15.04 -5.84 4.29
C GLY A 137 -13.91 -6.85 4.13
N ARG A 138 -12.88 -6.56 3.33
CA ARG A 138 -11.63 -7.35 3.29
C ARG A 138 -10.77 -7.17 4.53
N ALA A 139 -10.89 -6.01 5.19
CA ALA A 139 -10.19 -5.71 6.43
C ALA A 139 -11.18 -5.21 7.50
N HIS A 140 -10.86 -5.51 8.75
CA HIS A 140 -11.58 -5.02 9.92
C HIS A 140 -10.92 -3.77 10.51
N VAL A 141 -9.60 -3.66 10.41
CA VAL A 141 -8.79 -2.52 10.86
C VAL A 141 -7.78 -2.15 9.78
N GLY A 142 -7.57 -0.86 9.58
CA GLY A 142 -6.57 -0.30 8.68
C GLY A 142 -5.58 0.62 9.40
N TYR A 143 -4.28 0.44 9.12
CA TYR A 143 -3.25 1.44 9.38
C TYR A 143 -3.08 2.26 8.10
N LEU A 144 -3.62 3.46 8.09
CA LEU A 144 -3.84 4.24 6.87
C LEU A 144 -3.03 5.54 6.86
N ARG A 145 -2.88 6.11 5.67
CA ARG A 145 -2.36 7.47 5.46
C ARG A 145 -3.40 8.31 4.74
N ARG A 146 -3.65 9.52 5.25
CA ARG A 146 -4.49 10.48 4.53
C ARG A 146 -3.78 11.00 3.25
N PRO A 147 -4.54 11.44 2.22
CA PRO A 147 -5.99 11.59 2.21
C PRO A 147 -6.75 10.33 1.77
N PHE A 148 -7.89 10.08 2.36
CA PHE A 148 -8.93 9.13 1.93
C PHE A 148 -10.29 9.66 2.43
N ASP A 149 -11.38 9.13 1.91
CA ASP A 149 -12.72 9.41 2.41
C ASP A 149 -12.94 8.64 3.72
N ASP A 150 -13.26 9.35 4.81
CA ASP A 150 -13.50 8.74 6.12
C ASP A 150 -14.97 8.63 6.51
N ALA A 151 -15.90 8.96 5.62
CA ALA A 151 -17.33 8.79 5.89
C ALA A 151 -17.67 7.33 6.25
N GLY A 152 -18.33 7.10 7.41
CA GLY A 152 -18.65 5.76 7.92
C GLY A 152 -17.46 4.97 8.48
N LEU A 153 -16.32 5.63 8.69
CA LEU A 153 -15.14 5.05 9.32
C LEU A 153 -14.86 5.76 10.65
N HIS A 154 -14.72 4.99 11.72
CA HIS A 154 -14.12 5.45 12.96
C HIS A 154 -12.60 5.56 12.75
N THR A 155 -12.03 6.75 12.89
CA THR A 155 -10.61 7.01 12.69
C THR A 155 -9.94 7.49 13.98
N VAL A 156 -8.76 6.99 14.27
CA VAL A 156 -7.93 7.40 15.41
C VAL A 156 -6.59 7.89 14.88
N PRO A 157 -6.28 9.20 14.98
CA PRO A 157 -4.97 9.73 14.58
C PRO A 157 -3.85 9.09 15.40
N ILE A 158 -2.77 8.67 14.73
CA ILE A 158 -1.60 8.04 15.37
C ILE A 158 -0.30 8.82 15.16
N GLY A 159 -0.29 9.81 14.28
CA GLY A 159 0.84 10.70 14.07
C GLY A 159 0.93 11.28 12.68
N HIS A 160 2.09 11.87 12.40
CA HIS A 160 2.43 12.45 11.10
C HIS A 160 3.79 11.93 10.66
N GLU A 161 3.96 11.70 9.38
CA GLU A 161 5.23 11.31 8.78
C GLU A 161 5.73 12.39 7.84
N THR A 162 7.01 12.72 7.94
CA THR A 162 7.69 13.56 6.95
C THR A 162 7.87 12.78 5.64
N LYS A 163 8.04 13.51 4.55
CA LYS A 163 8.31 12.92 3.24
C LYS A 163 9.79 13.02 2.90
N VAL A 164 10.26 12.04 2.17
CA VAL A 164 11.58 12.00 1.56
C VAL A 164 11.45 11.82 0.06
N ALA A 165 12.38 12.41 -0.69
CA ALA A 165 12.52 12.14 -2.11
C ALA A 165 13.30 10.84 -2.28
N CYS A 166 12.74 9.89 -3.02
CA CYS A 166 13.39 8.66 -3.45
C CYS A 166 13.96 8.87 -4.86
N LEU A 167 15.27 8.78 -4.99
CA LEU A 167 16.04 9.07 -6.20
C LEU A 167 16.96 7.88 -6.53
N PRO A 168 17.32 7.63 -7.79
CA PRO A 168 18.41 6.72 -8.08
C PRO A 168 19.75 7.32 -7.59
N VAL A 169 20.68 6.48 -7.17
CA VAL A 169 22.02 6.95 -6.68
C VAL A 169 22.79 7.75 -7.73
N THR A 170 22.46 7.57 -9.02
CA THR A 170 23.07 8.31 -10.14
C THR A 170 22.45 9.68 -10.39
N HIS A 171 21.39 10.04 -9.65
CA HIS A 171 20.68 11.29 -9.85
C HIS A 171 21.57 12.50 -9.47
N PRO A 172 21.52 13.65 -10.21
CA PRO A 172 22.31 14.82 -9.88
C PRO A 172 22.12 15.34 -8.44
N LEU A 173 20.92 15.17 -7.89
CA LEU A 173 20.58 15.60 -6.52
C LEU A 173 21.00 14.57 -5.45
N ALA A 174 21.43 13.36 -5.80
CA ALA A 174 21.71 12.28 -4.85
C ALA A 174 22.80 12.61 -3.81
N GLY A 175 23.72 13.52 -4.15
CA GLY A 175 24.80 13.96 -3.26
C GLY A 175 24.39 15.04 -2.25
N ARG A 176 23.17 15.55 -2.28
CA ARG A 176 22.69 16.56 -1.33
C ARG A 176 22.34 15.91 0.02
N ARG A 177 22.29 16.73 1.07
CA ARG A 177 21.84 16.27 2.40
C ARG A 177 20.32 16.42 2.62
N THR A 178 19.74 17.45 2.03
CA THR A 178 18.32 17.78 2.09
C THR A 178 17.89 18.40 0.77
N LEU A 179 16.60 18.37 0.49
CA LEU A 179 15.97 19.01 -0.65
C LEU A 179 14.82 19.91 -0.20
N THR A 180 14.40 20.80 -1.08
CA THR A 180 13.15 21.54 -1.01
C THR A 180 12.24 21.10 -2.17
N SER A 181 10.96 21.43 -2.12
CA SER A 181 10.03 21.14 -3.22
C SER A 181 10.48 21.79 -4.52
N SER A 182 11.07 22.99 -4.47
CA SER A 182 11.59 23.69 -5.63
C SER A 182 12.83 23.02 -6.26
N ASP A 183 13.60 22.24 -5.50
CA ASP A 183 14.69 21.43 -6.06
C ASP A 183 14.18 20.29 -6.95
N LEU A 184 12.91 19.93 -6.82
CA LEU A 184 12.23 18.85 -7.55
C LEU A 184 11.39 19.36 -8.73
N ASP A 185 11.39 20.69 -8.96
CA ASP A 185 10.64 21.28 -10.07
C ASP A 185 11.20 20.78 -11.42
N GLY A 186 10.30 20.27 -12.26
CA GLY A 186 10.66 19.72 -13.56
C GLY A 186 11.09 18.25 -13.54
N GLU A 187 11.27 17.63 -12.37
CA GLU A 187 11.55 16.20 -12.27
C GLU A 187 10.31 15.36 -12.57
N PRO A 188 10.45 14.22 -13.27
CA PRO A 188 9.34 13.31 -13.54
C PRO A 188 8.93 12.56 -12.26
N ILE A 189 7.90 13.07 -11.58
CA ILE A 189 7.41 12.44 -10.34
C ILE A 189 6.50 11.26 -10.67
N LEU A 190 6.88 10.07 -10.19
CA LEU A 190 6.10 8.84 -10.30
C LEU A 190 5.05 8.79 -9.17
N ASP A 191 3.89 9.37 -9.42
CA ASP A 191 2.74 9.32 -8.49
C ASP A 191 1.55 8.54 -9.09
N VAL A 192 0.44 8.47 -8.34
CA VAL A 192 -0.80 7.80 -8.80
C VAL A 192 -1.38 8.44 -10.04
N ARG A 193 -1.17 9.74 -10.21
CA ARG A 193 -1.79 10.54 -11.26
C ARG A 193 -1.03 10.38 -12.57
N THR A 194 0.29 10.30 -12.50
CA THR A 194 1.17 10.22 -13.66
C THR A 194 1.35 8.80 -14.16
N ARG A 195 1.57 7.84 -13.27
CA ARG A 195 1.75 6.43 -13.63
C ARG A 195 1.34 5.52 -12.49
N ARG A 196 0.26 4.73 -12.67
CA ARG A 196 -0.07 3.65 -11.75
C ARG A 196 0.93 2.52 -11.90
N THR A 197 1.63 2.22 -10.83
CA THR A 197 2.43 1.01 -10.69
C THR A 197 1.61 -0.04 -9.92
N SER A 198 1.81 -1.32 -10.20
CA SER A 198 1.06 -2.40 -9.56
C SER A 198 1.51 -2.63 -8.10
N SER A 199 2.76 -2.27 -7.79
CA SER A 199 3.35 -2.41 -6.46
C SER A 199 4.40 -1.32 -6.18
N LEU A 200 4.88 -1.26 -4.93
CA LEU A 200 6.02 -0.40 -4.56
C LEU A 200 7.32 -0.90 -5.18
N GLU A 201 7.49 -2.21 -5.29
CA GLU A 201 8.65 -2.82 -5.91
C GLU A 201 8.77 -2.37 -7.37
N GLU A 202 7.69 -2.45 -8.15
CA GLU A 202 7.67 -1.92 -9.52
C GLU A 202 8.03 -0.42 -9.55
N LYS A 203 7.49 0.36 -8.62
CA LYS A 203 7.79 1.79 -8.52
C LYS A 203 9.28 2.03 -8.28
N PHE A 204 9.88 1.28 -7.37
CA PHE A 204 11.31 1.41 -7.07
C PHE A 204 12.20 0.93 -8.21
N GLU A 205 11.81 -0.09 -8.98
CA GLU A 205 12.51 -0.47 -10.20
C GLU A 205 12.51 0.66 -11.23
N LEU A 206 11.38 1.34 -11.42
CA LEU A 206 11.29 2.48 -12.33
C LEU A 206 12.19 3.65 -11.87
N ILE A 207 12.22 3.93 -10.56
CA ILE A 207 13.11 4.95 -10.01
C ILE A 207 14.57 4.56 -10.22
N ALA A 208 14.95 3.35 -9.83
CA ALA A 208 16.33 2.86 -9.97
C ALA A 208 16.83 2.88 -11.42
N SER A 209 15.92 2.63 -12.38
CA SER A 209 16.24 2.71 -13.82
C SER A 209 16.23 4.15 -14.39
N GLY A 210 16.05 5.18 -13.54
CA GLY A 210 16.09 6.59 -13.96
C GLY A 210 14.85 7.09 -14.69
N GLN A 211 13.71 6.39 -14.57
CA GLN A 211 12.46 6.80 -15.22
C GLN A 211 11.67 7.86 -14.44
N GLY A 212 12.21 8.32 -13.32
CA GLY A 212 11.63 9.37 -12.48
C GLY A 212 12.02 9.24 -11.03
N ILE A 213 11.41 10.06 -10.20
CA ILE A 213 11.60 10.12 -8.75
C ILE A 213 10.26 9.94 -8.03
N ALA A 214 10.29 9.76 -6.70
CA ALA A 214 9.04 9.76 -5.93
C ALA A 214 9.20 10.46 -4.59
N LEU A 215 8.12 11.10 -4.12
CA LEU A 215 7.98 11.52 -2.73
C LEU A 215 7.30 10.41 -1.95
N VAL A 216 7.99 9.85 -0.97
CA VAL A 216 7.48 8.75 -0.14
C VAL A 216 7.55 9.11 1.34
N PRO A 217 6.67 8.55 2.21
CA PRO A 217 6.80 8.69 3.65
C PRO A 217 8.12 8.10 4.16
N VAL A 218 8.68 8.70 5.22
CA VAL A 218 9.97 8.26 5.80
C VAL A 218 9.97 6.81 6.25
N SER A 219 8.85 6.28 6.71
CA SER A 219 8.72 4.86 7.10
C SER A 219 8.83 3.90 5.91
N VAL A 220 8.39 4.34 4.72
CA VAL A 220 8.60 3.57 3.48
C VAL A 220 10.08 3.48 3.17
N ALA A 221 10.83 4.60 3.27
CA ALA A 221 12.27 4.61 3.08
C ALA A 221 12.99 3.66 4.06
N GLY A 222 12.55 3.64 5.32
CA GLY A 222 13.10 2.74 6.35
C GLY A 222 12.85 1.25 6.07
N SER A 223 11.71 0.93 5.44
CA SER A 223 11.31 -0.46 5.16
C SER A 223 11.85 -0.99 3.82
N TYR A 224 12.17 -0.12 2.89
CA TYR A 224 12.59 -0.47 1.52
C TYR A 224 13.97 0.11 1.20
N SER A 225 14.95 -0.14 2.07
CA SER A 225 16.34 0.27 1.83
C SER A 225 16.97 -0.56 0.71
N ARG A 226 17.49 0.12 -0.34
CA ARG A 226 18.14 -0.49 -1.50
C ARG A 226 19.46 0.24 -1.81
N PRO A 227 20.50 -0.47 -2.26
CA PRO A 227 21.80 0.15 -2.54
C PRO A 227 21.81 1.08 -3.77
N ASP A 228 20.84 0.91 -4.68
CA ASP A 228 20.68 1.67 -5.93
C ASP A 228 19.73 2.89 -5.77
N LEU A 229 19.18 3.12 -4.58
CA LEU A 229 18.30 4.23 -4.27
C LEU A 229 18.85 5.07 -3.11
N VAL A 230 18.59 6.37 -3.17
CA VAL A 230 18.85 7.32 -2.08
C VAL A 230 17.57 8.00 -1.65
N TYR A 231 17.44 8.22 -0.34
CA TYR A 231 16.28 8.88 0.27
C TYR A 231 16.74 10.19 0.94
N LEU A 232 16.29 11.32 0.44
CA LEU A 232 16.67 12.65 0.92
C LEU A 232 15.48 13.37 1.56
N PRO A 233 15.60 13.90 2.77
CA PRO A 233 14.55 14.70 3.40
C PRO A 233 14.15 15.89 2.53
N VAL A 234 12.85 16.12 2.35
CA VAL A 234 12.30 17.30 1.70
C VAL A 234 11.73 18.20 2.78
N THR A 235 12.41 19.31 3.05
CA THR A 235 12.23 20.10 4.27
C THR A 235 10.93 20.90 4.34
N ASP A 236 10.36 21.25 3.20
CA ASP A 236 9.12 22.01 3.04
C ASP A 236 7.93 21.14 2.55
N ALA A 237 8.14 19.83 2.39
CA ALA A 237 7.05 18.93 2.02
C ALA A 237 6.04 18.78 3.17
N LEU A 238 4.75 18.93 2.85
CA LEU A 238 3.70 18.74 3.84
C LEU A 238 3.74 17.30 4.37
N PRO A 239 3.75 17.11 5.70
CA PRO A 239 3.71 15.79 6.30
C PRO A 239 2.41 15.07 5.96
N VAL A 240 2.42 13.76 6.00
CA VAL A 240 1.25 12.92 5.81
C VAL A 240 0.74 12.43 7.17
N GLU A 241 -0.54 12.65 7.44
CA GLU A 241 -1.18 12.14 8.64
C GLU A 241 -1.37 10.62 8.54
N THR A 242 -1.09 9.92 9.63
CA THR A 242 -1.33 8.50 9.79
C THR A 242 -2.43 8.24 10.82
N CYS A 243 -3.28 7.26 10.58
CA CYS A 243 -4.36 6.92 11.48
C CYS A 243 -4.65 5.41 11.48
N LEU A 244 -5.25 4.94 12.57
CA LEU A 244 -6.01 3.69 12.59
C LEU A 244 -7.43 3.99 12.11
N ALA A 245 -8.01 3.06 11.37
CA ALA A 245 -9.40 3.16 10.92
C ALA A 245 -10.12 1.81 11.00
N ALA A 246 -11.41 1.84 11.28
CA ALA A 246 -12.31 0.69 11.22
C ALA A 246 -13.71 1.15 10.81
N PRO A 247 -14.54 0.31 10.17
CA PRO A 247 -15.94 0.64 9.92
C PRO A 247 -16.68 0.95 11.22
N GLU A 248 -17.45 2.03 11.27
CA GLU A 248 -18.26 2.38 12.46
C GLU A 248 -19.16 1.25 12.92
N SER A 249 -19.72 0.49 11.97
CA SER A 249 -20.56 -0.68 12.24
C SER A 249 -19.83 -1.86 12.87
N SER A 250 -18.49 -1.86 12.88
CA SER A 250 -17.64 -3.00 13.30
C SER A 250 -16.77 -2.69 14.53
N THR A 251 -17.04 -1.61 15.27
CA THR A 251 -16.23 -1.19 16.42
C THR A 251 -16.52 -1.94 17.72
N ALA A 252 -17.17 -3.10 17.68
CA ALA A 252 -17.41 -3.95 18.83
C ALA A 252 -16.43 -5.12 18.94
N GLY A 253 -16.28 -5.67 20.15
CA GLY A 253 -15.47 -6.87 20.42
C GLY A 253 -14.00 -6.74 19.99
N PRO A 254 -13.45 -7.75 19.29
CA PRO A 254 -12.03 -7.82 18.94
C PRO A 254 -11.48 -6.62 18.17
N VAL A 255 -12.31 -5.98 17.33
CA VAL A 255 -11.92 -4.78 16.57
C VAL A 255 -11.64 -3.61 17.50
N ARG A 256 -12.56 -3.34 18.45
CA ARG A 256 -12.40 -2.27 19.44
C ARG A 256 -11.18 -2.50 20.32
N ASP A 257 -10.99 -3.73 20.79
CA ASP A 257 -9.89 -4.09 21.68
C ASP A 257 -8.54 -3.98 20.95
N PHE A 258 -8.49 -4.37 19.67
CA PHE A 258 -7.31 -4.17 18.83
C PHE A 258 -6.99 -2.69 18.61
N LEU A 259 -7.98 -1.84 18.30
CA LEU A 259 -7.79 -0.40 18.13
C LEU A 259 -7.23 0.24 19.41
N ALA A 260 -7.74 -0.15 20.58
CA ALA A 260 -7.24 0.35 21.87
C ALA A 260 -5.78 -0.07 22.12
N ILE A 261 -5.46 -1.35 21.91
CA ILE A 261 -4.10 -1.89 22.05
C ILE A 261 -3.15 -1.23 21.06
N ALA A 262 -3.52 -1.14 19.80
CA ALA A 262 -2.71 -0.52 18.76
C ALA A 262 -2.40 0.95 19.06
N THR A 263 -3.41 1.71 19.50
CA THR A 263 -3.24 3.10 19.92
C THR A 263 -2.28 3.22 21.11
N ALA A 264 -2.40 2.36 22.10
CA ALA A 264 -1.52 2.35 23.27
C ALA A 264 -0.07 1.98 22.94
N VAL A 265 0.13 1.01 22.04
CA VAL A 265 1.45 0.61 21.53
C VAL A 265 2.12 1.75 20.79
N LEU A 266 1.42 2.37 19.85
CA LEU A 266 1.95 3.47 19.04
C LEU A 266 2.31 4.71 19.87
N ARG A 267 1.49 5.06 20.86
CA ARG A 267 1.81 6.16 21.81
C ARG A 267 3.06 5.89 22.62
N ARG A 268 3.28 4.65 23.06
CA ARG A 268 4.51 4.26 23.78
C ARG A 268 5.73 4.38 22.88
N SER A 269 5.67 3.86 21.67
CA SER A 269 6.78 3.92 20.71
C SER A 269 7.13 5.36 20.34
N ALA A 270 6.15 6.24 20.19
CA ALA A 270 6.38 7.67 19.94
C ALA A 270 7.07 8.35 21.13
N GLY A 271 6.66 8.06 22.37
CA GLY A 271 7.29 8.59 23.59
C GLY A 271 8.74 8.12 23.76
N ASP A 272 9.02 6.85 23.44
CA ASP A 272 10.38 6.30 23.51
C ASP A 272 11.30 6.88 22.42
N ALA A 273 10.77 7.10 21.22
CA ALA A 273 11.52 7.76 20.14
C ALA A 273 11.86 9.20 20.48
N GLU A 274 10.94 9.94 21.11
CA GLU A 274 11.17 11.31 21.52
C GLU A 274 12.18 11.41 22.69
N LYS A 275 12.14 10.47 23.63
CA LYS A 275 13.17 10.35 24.69
C LYS A 275 14.55 10.09 24.10
N LYS A 276 14.68 9.12 23.20
CA LYS A 276 15.95 8.81 22.53
C LYS A 276 16.49 9.99 21.73
N LYS A 277 15.62 10.76 21.06
CA LYS A 277 16.01 11.97 20.32
C LYS A 277 16.52 13.07 21.28
N LYS A 278 15.85 13.30 22.40
CA LYS A 278 16.28 14.24 23.44
C LYS A 278 17.60 13.83 24.09
N GLU A 279 17.80 12.55 24.36
CA GLU A 279 19.05 11.99 24.88
C GLU A 279 20.19 12.14 23.87
N ALA A 280 19.98 11.78 22.60
CA ALA A 280 20.98 11.95 21.56
C ALA A 280 21.38 13.42 21.35
N THR A 281 20.43 14.35 21.47
CA THR A 281 20.72 15.79 21.40
C THR A 281 21.49 16.30 22.62
N ARG A 282 21.30 15.68 23.79
CA ARG A 282 21.98 16.03 25.05
C ARG A 282 23.44 15.54 25.11
N TYR A 283 23.74 14.48 24.33
CA TYR A 283 25.07 13.88 24.21
C TYR A 283 25.81 14.22 22.91
N ALA A 284 25.29 15.12 22.09
CA ALA A 284 26.04 15.63 20.94
C ALA A 284 27.24 16.43 21.46
N PRO A 285 28.51 15.99 21.25
CA PRO A 285 29.67 16.73 21.70
C PRO A 285 29.73 18.04 20.93
N SER A 286 29.74 19.14 21.66
CA SER A 286 30.05 20.43 21.12
C SER A 286 31.45 20.38 20.48
N SER A 287 31.48 20.61 19.18
CA SER A 287 32.66 20.94 18.36
C SER A 287 33.85 19.98 18.42
N PHE A 288 33.89 19.00 17.51
CA PHE A 288 35.18 18.52 16.98
C PHE A 288 35.70 19.56 15.97
N LYS A 289 36.60 20.45 16.42
CA LYS A 289 37.48 21.18 15.52
C LYS A 289 38.45 20.19 14.91
N ILE A 290 38.29 19.84 13.66
CA ILE A 290 39.35 19.18 12.89
C ILE A 290 40.39 20.24 12.61
N THR A 291 41.46 20.29 13.40
CA THR A 291 42.69 20.96 13.05
C THR A 291 43.39 20.14 12.00
N ASN A 292 43.31 20.56 10.75
CA ASN A 292 44.22 20.13 9.70
C ASN A 292 45.63 20.56 10.03
N SER A 293 46.45 19.70 10.61
CA SER A 293 47.92 19.86 10.58
C SER A 293 48.43 19.09 9.36
N PRO A 294 49.20 19.74 8.51
CA PRO A 294 49.86 19.07 7.38
C PRO A 294 50.93 18.13 7.91
N LEU A 295 50.94 16.90 7.42
CA LEU A 295 52.00 15.94 7.64
C LEU A 295 53.29 16.40 6.98
N PRO A 296 54.47 16.29 7.63
CA PRO A 296 55.75 16.65 7.02
C PRO A 296 56.12 15.69 5.91
N MET A 297 56.46 16.25 4.77
CA MET A 297 57.07 15.52 3.64
C MET A 297 58.48 15.01 4.09
N GLY A 298 58.58 13.74 4.24
CA GLY A 298 59.89 13.08 4.41
C GLY A 298 60.57 12.83 3.08
N ASP A 299 61.69 13.54 2.88
CA ASP A 299 62.66 13.26 1.82
C ASP A 299 63.15 11.81 1.91
N ARG A 300 62.94 11.06 0.88
CA ARG A 300 63.73 9.83 0.61
C ARG A 300 64.57 10.04 -0.65
N GLU A 301 65.83 10.37 -0.40
CA GLU A 301 66.91 10.28 -1.38
C GLU A 301 67.06 8.84 -1.91
N LEU A 302 67.39 8.82 -3.20
CA LEU A 302 67.82 7.70 -3.98
C LEU A 302 69.13 7.09 -3.40
N ARG A 303 69.16 5.76 -3.27
CA ARG A 303 70.27 4.88 -3.66
C ARG A 303 69.75 3.50 -4.07
#